data_20a88a44bdb9de1530cfa6b6f713fe3e
#
_entry.id   20a88a44bdb9de1530cfa6b6f713fe3e
#
_cell.length_a   1.000
_cell.length_b   1.000
_cell.length_c   1.000
_cell.angle_alpha   90.00
_cell.angle_beta   90.00
_cell.angle_gamma   90.00
#
_symmetry.space_group_name_H-M   'P 1'
#
loop_
_entity.id
_entity.type
_entity.pdbx_description
1 polymer ?
#
loop_
_entity_poly.entity_id
_entity_poly.type
_entity_poly.pdbx_seq_one_letter_code
_entity_poly.pdbx_strand_id
1 'polypeptide(L)'
;MSEYVNVVEIFGENVFNDAVMQARLPKKVYKELKQTMEEGKELTLEIADVVAHEMKEWAIEKGATHYSHWFQPLTGVTAEKHDAFITAPKADGKVLMSFSGKELIKGEPDASSFPSGGLRATFEARGYTAWDCTSPAFVRQDAAGATLCIPTAFCSYTGEALDQKTPLLRSMEAINKEALRLIRLFGNTTSKKVTPSVGAEQEYFLVDAAKFMKRKDLIYTGRTLFGAMPPKGQELDDHYFGTIRQKIAG
;
A
#
# COMPACT_ATOMS: atom_id res chain seq x y z
N MET A 1 9.59 28.81 -13.22
CA MET A 1 9.18 29.04 -11.81
C MET A 1 8.30 27.86 -11.46
N SER A 2 8.70 27.01 -10.49
CA SER A 2 7.82 25.95 -10.01
C SER A 2 6.62 26.62 -9.34
N GLU A 3 5.41 26.29 -9.76
CA GLU A 3 4.21 26.72 -9.03
C GLU A 3 4.35 26.27 -7.57
N TYR A 4 4.12 27.18 -6.66
CA TYR A 4 4.09 26.86 -5.24
C TYR A 4 2.89 25.96 -4.98
N VAL A 5 3.16 24.71 -4.63
CA VAL A 5 2.12 23.74 -4.28
C VAL A 5 1.80 23.88 -2.79
N ASN A 6 0.57 24.23 -2.46
CA ASN A 6 0.12 24.24 -1.07
C ASN A 6 -0.15 22.81 -0.62
N VAL A 7 0.83 22.19 0.03
CA VAL A 7 0.75 20.80 0.50
C VAL A 7 -0.44 20.55 1.44
N VAL A 8 -0.84 21.56 2.22
CA VAL A 8 -1.97 21.44 3.16
C VAL A 8 -3.29 21.24 2.41
N GLU A 9 -3.46 21.90 1.27
CA GLU A 9 -4.69 21.81 0.46
C GLU A 9 -4.79 20.50 -0.31
N ILE A 10 -3.67 19.96 -0.80
CA ILE A 10 -3.65 18.73 -1.61
C ILE A 10 -3.45 17.45 -0.79
N PHE A 11 -3.07 17.57 0.50
CA PHE A 11 -2.75 16.41 1.32
C PHE A 11 -3.97 15.48 1.47
N GLY A 12 -3.81 14.25 0.99
CA GLY A 12 -4.85 13.23 1.08
C GLY A 12 -6.02 13.38 0.10
N GLU A 13 -5.98 14.32 -0.85
CA GLU A 13 -7.07 14.53 -1.81
C GLU A 13 -7.39 13.30 -2.67
N ASN A 14 -6.38 12.47 -2.95
CA ASN A 14 -6.49 11.24 -3.73
C ASN A 14 -6.54 9.98 -2.85
N VAL A 15 -6.93 10.11 -1.59
CA VAL A 15 -7.05 9.00 -0.63
C VAL A 15 -8.51 8.78 -0.26
N PHE A 16 -8.99 7.54 -0.38
CA PHE A 16 -10.31 7.13 0.11
C PHE A 16 -10.27 7.01 1.63
N ASN A 17 -10.09 8.16 2.29
CA ASN A 17 -9.88 8.29 3.72
C ASN A 17 -11.19 8.26 4.50
N ASP A 18 -11.09 8.38 5.82
CA ASP A 18 -12.25 8.34 6.73
C ASP A 18 -13.31 9.40 6.41
N ALA A 19 -12.90 10.62 6.06
CA ALA A 19 -13.83 11.70 5.69
C ALA A 19 -14.59 11.37 4.39
N VAL A 20 -13.92 10.81 3.39
CA VAL A 20 -14.53 10.36 2.13
C VAL A 20 -15.49 9.20 2.40
N MET A 21 -15.08 8.21 3.18
CA MET A 21 -15.94 7.09 3.57
C MET A 21 -17.18 7.56 4.30
N GLN A 22 -17.04 8.47 5.25
CA GLN A 22 -18.16 9.01 6.01
C GLN A 22 -19.15 9.81 5.13
N ALA A 23 -18.65 10.53 4.14
CA ALA A 23 -19.47 11.33 3.23
C ALA A 23 -20.24 10.48 2.22
N ARG A 24 -19.66 9.36 1.77
CA ARG A 24 -20.20 8.55 0.67
C ARG A 24 -20.96 7.31 1.10
N LEU A 25 -20.49 6.64 2.15
CA LEU A 25 -21.11 5.39 2.57
C LEU A 25 -22.41 5.64 3.34
N PRO A 26 -23.44 4.81 3.15
CA PRO A 26 -24.60 4.80 4.03
C PRO A 26 -24.18 4.65 5.50
N LYS A 27 -24.79 5.41 6.40
CA LYS A 27 -24.38 5.47 7.82
C LYS A 27 -24.22 4.10 8.48
N LYS A 28 -25.06 3.14 8.13
CA LYS A 28 -25.00 1.76 8.65
C LYS A 28 -23.72 1.07 8.15
N VAL A 29 -23.45 1.12 6.85
CA VAL A 29 -22.29 0.49 6.22
C VAL A 29 -21.00 1.11 6.74
N TYR A 30 -20.92 2.44 6.83
CA TYR A 30 -19.77 3.12 7.41
C TYR A 30 -19.49 2.66 8.84
N LYS A 31 -20.52 2.58 9.70
CA LYS A 31 -20.36 2.11 11.08
C LYS A 31 -19.87 0.66 11.16
N GLU A 32 -20.42 -0.22 10.34
CA GLU A 32 -20.03 -1.63 10.31
C GLU A 32 -18.62 -1.81 9.76
N LEU A 33 -18.22 -1.06 8.72
CA LEU A 33 -16.85 -1.04 8.21
C LEU A 33 -15.87 -0.56 9.30
N LYS A 34 -16.18 0.53 10.00
CA LYS A 34 -15.34 1.03 11.09
C LYS A 34 -15.20 0.00 12.21
N GLN A 35 -16.28 -0.66 12.59
CA GLN A 35 -16.23 -1.72 13.59
C GLN A 35 -15.35 -2.91 13.12
N THR A 36 -15.46 -3.30 11.86
CA THR A 36 -14.61 -4.33 11.25
C THR A 36 -13.13 -3.94 11.33
N MET A 37 -12.78 -2.71 10.99
CA MET A 37 -11.41 -2.19 11.08
C MET A 37 -10.88 -2.14 12.51
N GLU A 38 -11.73 -1.78 13.47
CA GLU A 38 -11.35 -1.68 14.88
C GLU A 38 -11.21 -3.05 15.56
N GLU A 39 -12.09 -3.98 15.23
CA GLU A 39 -12.17 -5.29 15.87
C GLU A 39 -11.36 -6.38 15.12
N GLY A 40 -10.87 -6.08 13.92
CA GLY A 40 -10.15 -7.04 13.09
C GLY A 40 -11.02 -8.20 12.60
N LYS A 41 -12.31 -7.94 12.42
CA LYS A 41 -13.26 -8.94 11.91
C LYS A 41 -13.17 -9.10 10.40
N GLU A 42 -13.71 -10.19 9.91
CA GLU A 42 -13.87 -10.43 8.48
C GLU A 42 -14.92 -9.47 7.89
N LEU A 43 -14.62 -8.90 6.72
CA LEU A 43 -15.54 -8.04 6.00
C LEU A 43 -16.56 -8.89 5.25
N THR A 44 -17.85 -8.65 5.53
CA THR A 44 -18.92 -9.36 4.82
C THR A 44 -19.04 -8.88 3.37
N LEU A 45 -19.47 -9.76 2.47
CA LEU A 45 -19.63 -9.41 1.06
C LEU A 45 -20.65 -8.28 0.86
N GLU A 46 -21.72 -8.24 1.65
CA GLU A 46 -22.74 -7.18 1.58
C GLU A 46 -22.14 -5.79 1.84
N ILE A 47 -21.31 -5.67 2.87
CA ILE A 47 -20.60 -4.42 3.17
C ILE A 47 -19.61 -4.10 2.07
N ALA A 48 -18.85 -5.11 1.64
CA ALA A 48 -17.85 -4.96 0.59
C ALA A 48 -18.44 -4.49 -0.74
N ASP A 49 -19.62 -4.96 -1.12
CA ASP A 49 -20.31 -4.55 -2.36
C ASP A 49 -20.66 -3.06 -2.34
N VAL A 50 -21.18 -2.56 -1.22
CA VAL A 50 -21.51 -1.13 -1.09
C VAL A 50 -20.23 -0.28 -1.08
N VAL A 51 -19.22 -0.71 -0.36
CA VAL A 51 -17.93 -0.01 -0.30
C VAL A 51 -17.26 0.00 -1.68
N ALA A 52 -17.26 -1.12 -2.39
CA ALA A 52 -16.71 -1.23 -3.73
C ALA A 52 -17.41 -0.28 -4.71
N HIS A 53 -18.74 -0.22 -4.66
CA HIS A 53 -19.52 0.70 -5.49
C HIS A 53 -19.10 2.16 -5.26
N GLU A 54 -19.14 2.62 -4.01
CA GLU A 54 -18.80 4.01 -3.67
C GLU A 54 -17.32 4.33 -3.93
N MET A 55 -16.43 3.39 -3.68
CA MET A 55 -15.00 3.53 -3.98
C MET A 55 -14.76 3.66 -5.49
N LYS A 56 -15.45 2.87 -6.30
CA LYS A 56 -15.40 2.96 -7.76
C LYS A 56 -15.92 4.32 -8.26
N GLU A 57 -17.10 4.74 -7.81
CA GLU A 57 -17.67 6.04 -8.22
C GLU A 57 -16.73 7.19 -7.84
N TRP A 58 -16.19 7.18 -6.63
CA TRP A 58 -15.20 8.16 -6.20
C TRP A 58 -13.92 8.14 -7.07
N ALA A 59 -13.42 6.95 -7.40
CA ALA A 59 -12.23 6.81 -8.24
C ALA A 59 -12.49 7.31 -9.68
N ILE A 60 -13.66 7.03 -10.25
CA ILE A 60 -14.07 7.53 -11.57
C ILE A 60 -14.15 9.06 -11.58
N GLU A 61 -14.70 9.68 -10.54
CA GLU A 61 -14.71 11.14 -10.39
C GLU A 61 -13.29 11.74 -10.36
N LYS A 62 -12.31 10.96 -9.88
CA LYS A 62 -10.88 11.30 -9.91
C LYS A 62 -10.19 10.94 -11.24
N GLY A 63 -10.93 10.47 -12.22
CA GLY A 63 -10.46 10.11 -13.55
C GLY A 63 -9.90 8.69 -13.68
N ALA A 64 -10.08 7.83 -12.68
CA ALA A 64 -9.62 6.45 -12.75
C ALA A 64 -10.47 5.63 -13.73
N THR A 65 -9.81 4.86 -14.57
CA THR A 65 -10.41 3.91 -15.52
C THR A 65 -10.12 2.46 -15.15
N HIS A 66 -9.13 2.27 -14.28
CA HIS A 66 -8.59 0.99 -13.84
C HIS A 66 -8.48 0.93 -12.33
N TYR A 67 -8.42 -0.28 -11.80
CA TYR A 67 -8.07 -0.55 -10.42
C TYR A 67 -6.94 -1.57 -10.32
N SER A 68 -6.25 -1.59 -9.19
CA SER A 68 -5.14 -2.49 -8.96
C SER A 68 -5.14 -2.99 -7.52
N HIS A 69 -5.03 -4.31 -7.34
CA HIS A 69 -4.63 -4.86 -6.06
C HIS A 69 -3.13 -4.63 -5.89
N TRP A 70 -2.80 -3.77 -4.94
CA TRP A 70 -1.45 -3.28 -4.68
C TRP A 70 -0.84 -4.03 -3.50
N PHE A 71 0.27 -4.73 -3.70
CA PHE A 71 0.91 -5.54 -2.67
C PHE A 71 2.43 -5.58 -2.80
N GLN A 72 3.12 -5.98 -1.72
CA GLN A 72 4.57 -6.10 -1.65
C GLN A 72 4.96 -7.57 -1.47
N PRO A 73 5.15 -8.32 -2.56
CA PRO A 73 5.59 -9.70 -2.49
C PRO A 73 7.00 -9.81 -1.88
N LEU A 74 7.36 -11.01 -1.43
CA LEU A 74 8.68 -11.27 -0.83
C LEU A 74 9.86 -11.00 -1.77
N THR A 75 9.62 -10.77 -3.04
CA THR A 75 10.63 -10.30 -4.00
C THR A 75 11.16 -8.90 -3.71
N GLY A 76 10.51 -8.15 -2.82
CA GLY A 76 10.90 -6.79 -2.44
C GLY A 76 10.48 -5.68 -3.40
N VAL A 77 9.85 -6.01 -4.52
CA VAL A 77 9.33 -5.04 -5.51
C VAL A 77 7.82 -5.04 -5.46
N THR A 78 7.22 -3.84 -5.43
CA THR A 78 5.76 -3.68 -5.47
C THR A 78 5.16 -4.37 -6.69
N ALA A 79 4.10 -5.13 -6.48
CA ALA A 79 3.34 -5.81 -7.51
C ALA A 79 1.90 -5.29 -7.58
N GLU A 80 1.31 -5.44 -8.73
CA GLU A 80 -0.02 -4.94 -9.03
C GLU A 80 -0.82 -5.98 -9.83
N LYS A 81 -1.98 -6.40 -9.31
CA LYS A 81 -2.98 -7.07 -10.13
C LYS A 81 -3.91 -6.00 -10.70
N HIS A 82 -3.67 -5.64 -11.94
CA HIS A 82 -4.26 -4.49 -12.63
C HIS A 82 -5.40 -4.92 -13.53
N ASP A 83 -6.57 -4.31 -13.37
CA ASP A 83 -7.79 -4.58 -14.14
C ASP A 83 -8.51 -3.27 -14.52
N ALA A 84 -9.33 -3.33 -15.57
CA ALA A 84 -10.17 -2.21 -15.96
C ALA A 84 -11.55 -2.27 -15.30
N PHE A 85 -12.15 -1.12 -15.01
CA PHE A 85 -13.56 -1.07 -14.59
C PHE A 85 -14.54 -1.43 -15.71
N ILE A 86 -14.12 -1.26 -16.95
CA ILE A 86 -14.99 -1.48 -18.12
C ILE A 86 -15.31 -2.97 -18.28
N THR A 87 -16.60 -3.27 -18.47
CA THR A 87 -17.05 -4.64 -18.75
C THR A 87 -17.05 -4.93 -20.25
N ALA A 88 -17.14 -6.20 -20.61
CA ALA A 88 -17.38 -6.59 -21.99
C ALA A 88 -18.66 -5.94 -22.55
N PRO A 89 -18.70 -5.56 -23.85
CA PRO A 89 -19.88 -4.98 -24.46
C PRO A 89 -21.11 -5.92 -24.34
N LYS A 90 -22.24 -5.31 -23.99
CA LYS A 90 -23.55 -6.00 -24.01
C LYS A 90 -24.06 -6.16 -25.42
N ALA A 91 -25.15 -6.91 -25.58
CA ALA A 91 -25.79 -7.16 -26.88
C ALA A 91 -26.24 -5.86 -27.60
N ASP A 92 -26.48 -4.79 -26.85
CA ASP A 92 -26.82 -3.46 -27.38
C ASP A 92 -25.57 -2.57 -27.69
N GLY A 93 -24.37 -3.14 -27.61
CA GLY A 93 -23.10 -2.46 -27.83
C GLY A 93 -22.66 -1.54 -26.70
N LYS A 94 -23.41 -1.44 -25.61
CA LYS A 94 -23.04 -0.62 -24.44
C LYS A 94 -22.09 -1.38 -23.51
N VAL A 95 -21.24 -0.64 -22.84
CA VAL A 95 -20.34 -1.12 -21.79
C VAL A 95 -20.77 -0.52 -20.45
N LEU A 96 -20.42 -1.19 -19.38
CA LEU A 96 -20.62 -0.69 -18.01
C LEU A 96 -19.26 -0.54 -17.34
N MET A 97 -19.22 0.34 -16.35
CA MET A 97 -18.14 0.41 -15.37
C MET A 97 -18.60 -0.36 -14.14
N SER A 98 -17.95 -1.46 -13.80
CA SER A 98 -18.29 -2.29 -12.65
C SER A 98 -17.09 -2.57 -11.76
N PHE A 99 -17.37 -2.74 -10.50
CA PHE A 99 -16.44 -3.18 -9.49
C PHE A 99 -17.24 -3.70 -8.31
N SER A 100 -17.10 -4.97 -7.99
CA SER A 100 -17.89 -5.66 -6.96
C SER A 100 -17.11 -5.81 -5.66
N GLY A 101 -17.83 -6.06 -4.58
CA GLY A 101 -17.22 -6.39 -3.29
C GLY A 101 -16.32 -7.62 -3.37
N LYS A 102 -16.67 -8.60 -4.20
CA LYS A 102 -15.82 -9.77 -4.43
C LYS A 102 -14.47 -9.37 -5.03
N GLU A 103 -14.47 -8.49 -6.02
CA GLU A 103 -13.24 -7.97 -6.63
C GLU A 103 -12.45 -7.07 -5.67
N LEU A 104 -13.14 -6.32 -4.80
CA LEU A 104 -12.51 -5.52 -3.77
C LEU A 104 -11.77 -6.40 -2.77
N ILE A 105 -12.44 -7.38 -2.18
CA ILE A 105 -11.89 -8.13 -1.04
C ILE A 105 -10.89 -9.22 -1.43
N LYS A 106 -10.92 -9.70 -2.68
CA LYS A 106 -10.10 -10.84 -3.10
C LYS A 106 -9.65 -10.72 -4.54
N GLY A 107 -8.36 -10.89 -4.76
CA GLY A 107 -7.75 -11.07 -6.07
C GLY A 107 -6.95 -12.37 -6.13
N GLU A 108 -6.75 -12.90 -7.34
CA GLU A 108 -5.89 -14.05 -7.60
C GLU A 108 -4.79 -13.64 -8.57
N PRO A 109 -3.66 -13.08 -8.06
CA PRO A 109 -2.55 -12.70 -8.91
C PRO A 109 -1.86 -13.94 -9.49
N ASP A 110 -1.38 -13.81 -10.70
CA ASP A 110 -0.54 -14.80 -11.37
C ASP A 110 0.87 -14.26 -11.61
N ALA A 111 1.69 -14.96 -12.37
CA ALA A 111 3.06 -14.54 -12.67
C ALA A 111 3.16 -13.20 -13.39
N SER A 112 2.12 -12.78 -14.11
CA SER A 112 2.11 -11.48 -14.81
C SER A 112 2.00 -10.30 -13.84
N SER A 113 1.50 -10.52 -12.63
CA SER A 113 1.41 -9.52 -11.57
C SER A 113 2.74 -9.28 -10.84
N PHE A 114 3.77 -10.10 -11.09
CA PHE A 114 5.06 -9.99 -10.44
C PHE A 114 6.10 -9.33 -11.35
N PRO A 115 6.82 -8.29 -10.89
CA PRO A 115 7.84 -7.61 -11.67
C PRO A 115 8.97 -8.53 -12.13
N SER A 116 9.24 -9.60 -11.38
CA SER A 116 10.25 -10.62 -11.68
C SER A 116 9.66 -11.93 -12.20
N GLY A 117 8.47 -11.89 -12.81
CA GLY A 117 7.71 -13.06 -13.24
C GLY A 117 8.54 -14.10 -14.00
N GLY A 118 8.11 -15.34 -13.94
CA GLY A 118 8.71 -16.50 -14.58
C GLY A 118 8.06 -17.78 -14.08
N LEU A 119 8.45 -18.93 -14.65
CA LEU A 119 7.85 -20.23 -14.30
C LEU A 119 7.86 -20.51 -12.79
N ARG A 120 8.97 -20.23 -12.13
CA ARG A 120 9.09 -20.41 -10.69
C ARG A 120 8.14 -19.52 -9.91
N ALA A 121 8.06 -18.24 -10.23
CA ALA A 121 7.12 -17.32 -9.59
C ALA A 121 5.67 -17.77 -9.79
N THR A 122 5.33 -18.34 -10.96
CA THR A 122 4.00 -18.86 -11.24
C THR A 122 3.62 -20.04 -10.34
N PHE A 123 4.56 -20.90 -10.00
CA PHE A 123 4.31 -22.06 -9.14
C PHE A 123 4.37 -21.74 -7.65
N GLU A 124 5.32 -20.92 -7.23
CA GLU A 124 5.58 -20.63 -5.82
C GLU A 124 4.73 -19.49 -5.26
N ALA A 125 4.23 -18.61 -6.11
CA ALA A 125 3.54 -17.40 -5.71
C ALA A 125 2.03 -17.42 -5.98
N ARG A 126 1.41 -18.59 -6.10
CA ARG A 126 -0.04 -18.69 -6.18
C ARG A 126 -0.69 -18.49 -4.83
N GLY A 127 -1.65 -17.58 -4.79
CA GLY A 127 -2.35 -17.26 -3.56
C GLY A 127 -3.46 -16.25 -3.80
N TYR A 128 -3.89 -15.65 -2.70
CA TYR A 128 -4.91 -14.63 -2.72
C TYR A 128 -4.35 -13.31 -2.23
N THR A 129 -4.75 -12.22 -2.90
CA THR A 129 -4.72 -10.91 -2.29
C THR A 129 -5.99 -10.71 -1.47
N ALA A 130 -5.85 -10.10 -0.30
CA ALA A 130 -6.97 -9.73 0.55
C ALA A 130 -6.88 -8.24 0.86
N TRP A 131 -7.95 -7.49 0.61
CA TRP A 131 -7.97 -6.07 0.94
C TRP A 131 -7.69 -5.85 2.42
N ASP A 132 -6.69 -5.02 2.70
CA ASP A 132 -6.44 -4.53 4.04
C ASP A 132 -7.27 -3.26 4.26
N CYS A 133 -8.46 -3.41 4.83
CA CYS A 133 -9.36 -2.29 5.08
C CYS A 133 -8.81 -1.26 6.10
N THR A 134 -7.72 -1.58 6.81
CA THR A 134 -7.03 -0.62 7.70
C THR A 134 -6.08 0.31 6.95
N SER A 135 -5.78 0.01 5.69
CA SER A 135 -5.00 0.86 4.79
C SER A 135 -5.94 1.48 3.75
N PRO A 136 -6.02 2.81 3.66
CA PRO A 136 -6.93 3.45 2.72
C PRO A 136 -6.53 3.18 1.27
N ALA A 137 -7.52 2.93 0.41
CA ALA A 137 -7.30 2.94 -1.03
C ALA A 137 -6.99 4.35 -1.52
N PHE A 138 -6.30 4.46 -2.63
CA PHE A 138 -5.89 5.76 -3.17
C PHE A 138 -5.88 5.75 -4.70
N VAL A 139 -6.04 6.92 -5.31
CA VAL A 139 -5.89 7.08 -6.75
C VAL A 139 -4.48 7.55 -7.06
N ARG A 140 -3.75 6.75 -7.84
CA ARG A 140 -2.47 7.14 -8.42
C ARG A 140 -2.74 7.75 -9.79
N GLN A 141 -2.16 8.92 -10.03
CA GLN A 141 -2.19 9.61 -11.31
C GLN A 141 -0.78 9.67 -11.89
N ASP A 142 -0.64 9.28 -13.14
CA ASP A 142 0.61 9.36 -13.88
C ASP A 142 0.34 9.73 -15.36
N ALA A 143 1.38 9.70 -16.19
CA ALA A 143 1.26 10.05 -17.60
C ALA A 143 0.35 9.09 -18.41
N ALA A 144 0.10 7.89 -17.91
CA ALA A 144 -0.76 6.89 -18.58
C ALA A 144 -2.23 7.03 -18.15
N GLY A 145 -2.52 7.78 -17.09
CA GLY A 145 -3.87 7.99 -16.59
C GLY A 145 -4.00 7.85 -15.07
N ALA A 146 -5.20 7.55 -14.61
CA ALA A 146 -5.48 7.37 -13.21
C ALA A 146 -5.93 5.94 -12.90
N THR A 147 -5.43 5.39 -11.80
CA THR A 147 -5.70 4.02 -11.33
C THR A 147 -6.07 4.04 -9.85
N LEU A 148 -7.15 3.37 -9.50
CA LEU A 148 -7.48 3.08 -8.10
C LEU A 148 -6.55 1.99 -7.57
N CYS A 149 -5.71 2.32 -6.60
CA CYS A 149 -4.82 1.37 -5.93
C CYS A 149 -5.45 0.91 -4.61
N ILE A 150 -5.59 -0.40 -4.45
CA ILE A 150 -6.20 -1.04 -3.29
C ILE A 150 -5.10 -1.78 -2.52
N PRO A 151 -4.67 -1.28 -1.33
CA PRO A 151 -3.66 -1.97 -0.54
C PRO A 151 -4.14 -3.34 -0.08
N THR A 152 -3.39 -4.38 -0.40
CA THR A 152 -3.76 -5.76 -0.08
C THR A 152 -2.62 -6.50 0.63
N ALA A 153 -2.99 -7.48 1.44
CA ALA A 153 -2.12 -8.54 1.88
C ALA A 153 -2.11 -9.66 0.82
N PHE A 154 -1.03 -10.41 0.74
CA PHE A 154 -0.90 -11.53 -0.18
C PHE A 154 -0.44 -12.78 0.57
N CYS A 155 -1.22 -13.83 0.48
CA CYS A 155 -0.96 -15.11 1.15
C CYS A 155 -1.23 -16.29 0.22
N SER A 156 -0.62 -17.43 0.53
CA SER A 156 -0.85 -18.69 -0.16
C SER A 156 -2.29 -19.18 0.06
N TYR A 157 -2.70 -20.19 -0.71
CA TYR A 157 -4.01 -20.84 -0.52
C TYR A 157 -4.18 -21.50 0.86
N THR A 158 -3.07 -21.81 1.52
CA THR A 158 -3.01 -22.41 2.85
C THR A 158 -2.73 -21.38 3.95
N GLY A 159 -2.57 -20.10 3.59
CA GLY A 159 -2.47 -18.98 4.52
C GLY A 159 -1.05 -18.56 4.90
N GLU A 160 -0.01 -19.13 4.29
CA GLU A 160 1.36 -18.65 4.48
C GLU A 160 1.53 -17.26 3.88
N ALA A 161 2.33 -16.43 4.55
CA ALA A 161 2.67 -15.11 4.04
C ALA A 161 3.51 -15.20 2.77
N LEU A 162 3.08 -14.54 1.71
CA LEU A 162 3.82 -14.39 0.44
C LEU A 162 4.23 -12.93 0.21
N ASP A 163 4.00 -12.06 1.18
CA ASP A 163 4.30 -10.64 1.15
C ASP A 163 4.92 -10.16 2.46
N GLN A 164 5.24 -8.88 2.51
CA GLN A 164 5.76 -8.22 3.70
C GLN A 164 4.65 -7.73 4.63
N LYS A 165 3.46 -7.46 4.10
CA LYS A 165 2.34 -6.91 4.87
C LYS A 165 1.68 -7.93 5.78
N THR A 166 1.51 -9.17 5.35
CA THR A 166 0.91 -10.23 6.16
C THR A 166 1.65 -10.47 7.47
N PRO A 167 3.00 -10.63 7.50
CA PRO A 167 3.75 -10.70 8.76
C PRO A 167 3.59 -9.45 9.63
N LEU A 168 3.57 -8.26 9.02
CA LEU A 168 3.36 -7.01 9.75
C LEU A 168 2.00 -6.99 10.46
N LEU A 169 0.92 -7.26 9.73
CA LEU A 169 -0.43 -7.27 10.30
C LEU A 169 -0.57 -8.32 11.41
N ARG A 170 -0.01 -9.51 11.23
CA ARG A 170 0.01 -10.57 12.24
C ARG A 170 0.81 -10.17 13.49
N SER A 171 1.95 -9.49 13.31
CA SER A 171 2.74 -8.98 14.44
C SER A 171 2.01 -7.89 15.21
N MET A 172 1.29 -7.01 14.51
CA MET A 172 0.46 -5.97 15.13
C MET A 172 -0.67 -6.59 15.96
N GLU A 173 -1.30 -7.66 15.47
CA GLU A 173 -2.33 -8.36 16.22
C GLU A 173 -1.77 -9.10 17.44
N ALA A 174 -0.61 -9.71 17.32
CA ALA A 174 0.05 -10.36 18.45
C ALA A 174 0.39 -9.35 19.56
N ILE A 175 0.95 -8.19 19.20
CA ILE A 175 1.27 -7.16 20.18
C ILE A 175 0.01 -6.53 20.79
N ASN A 176 -1.04 -6.31 19.99
CA ASN A 176 -2.33 -5.83 20.47
C ASN A 176 -2.87 -6.71 21.59
N LYS A 177 -2.89 -8.02 21.39
CA LYS A 177 -3.35 -9.00 22.36
C LYS A 177 -2.59 -8.91 23.70
N GLU A 178 -1.28 -8.91 23.65
CA GLU A 178 -0.47 -8.89 24.87
C GLU A 178 -0.45 -7.50 25.55
N ALA A 179 -0.46 -6.43 24.77
CA ALA A 179 -0.56 -5.08 25.30
C ALA A 179 -1.91 -4.84 25.99
N LEU A 180 -3.02 -5.30 25.43
CA LEU A 180 -4.33 -5.25 26.08
C LEU A 180 -4.33 -6.03 27.41
N ARG A 181 -3.69 -7.20 27.44
CA ARG A 181 -3.55 -7.98 28.68
C ARG A 181 -2.77 -7.20 29.72
N LEU A 182 -1.69 -6.54 29.34
CA LEU A 182 -0.86 -5.74 30.23
C LEU A 182 -1.62 -4.52 30.79
N ILE A 183 -2.25 -3.71 29.94
CA ILE A 183 -2.93 -2.49 30.42
C ILE A 183 -4.15 -2.80 31.29
N ARG A 184 -4.78 -3.97 31.14
CA ARG A 184 -5.84 -4.44 32.04
C ARG A 184 -5.35 -4.66 33.45
N LEU A 185 -4.09 -5.10 33.65
CA LEU A 185 -3.48 -5.23 34.96
C LEU A 185 -3.30 -3.87 35.64
N PHE A 186 -3.21 -2.78 34.88
CA PHE A 186 -3.18 -1.41 35.40
C PHE A 186 -4.58 -0.79 35.55
N GLY A 187 -5.64 -1.59 35.45
CA GLY A 187 -7.02 -1.15 35.68
C GLY A 187 -7.69 -0.53 34.44
N ASN A 188 -7.08 -0.54 33.26
CA ASN A 188 -7.75 -0.08 32.04
C ASN A 188 -8.72 -1.15 31.53
N THR A 189 -10.01 -0.87 31.64
CA THR A 189 -11.10 -1.76 31.19
C THR A 189 -11.80 -1.28 29.92
N THR A 190 -11.49 -0.08 29.44
CA THR A 190 -12.20 0.58 28.33
C THR A 190 -11.53 0.43 26.99
N SER A 191 -10.20 0.32 26.93
CA SER A 191 -9.46 0.15 25.68
C SER A 191 -9.80 -1.18 25.02
N LYS A 192 -10.14 -1.11 23.73
CA LYS A 192 -10.49 -2.27 22.90
C LYS A 192 -9.32 -2.76 22.05
N LYS A 193 -8.41 -1.86 21.71
CA LYS A 193 -7.27 -2.14 20.82
C LYS A 193 -6.06 -1.30 21.23
N VAL A 194 -4.89 -1.88 21.07
CA VAL A 194 -3.59 -1.19 21.13
C VAL A 194 -2.92 -1.33 19.77
N THR A 195 -2.56 -0.21 19.18
CA THR A 195 -1.96 -0.19 17.85
C THR A 195 -0.59 0.47 17.93
N PRO A 196 0.49 -0.19 17.46
CA PRO A 196 1.78 0.45 17.29
C PRO A 196 1.69 1.48 16.16
N SER A 197 2.36 2.60 16.33
CA SER A 197 2.54 3.60 15.28
C SER A 197 3.96 3.51 14.71
N VAL A 198 4.09 3.80 13.42
CA VAL A 198 5.38 3.86 12.73
C VAL A 198 5.42 5.10 11.85
N GLY A 199 6.58 5.73 11.78
CA GLY A 199 6.89 6.79 10.83
C GLY A 199 7.92 6.29 9.82
N ALA A 200 7.65 6.50 8.53
CA ALA A 200 8.61 6.18 7.49
C ALA A 200 9.65 7.29 7.37
N GLU A 201 10.91 6.90 7.22
CA GLU A 201 12.05 7.79 6.95
C GLU A 201 12.69 7.41 5.62
N GLN A 202 13.17 8.42 4.92
CA GLN A 202 14.01 8.24 3.74
C GLN A 202 15.44 8.60 4.08
N GLU A 203 16.36 7.71 3.76
CA GLU A 203 17.79 7.97 3.90
C GLU A 203 18.46 7.80 2.55
N TYR A 204 19.14 8.85 2.10
CA TYR A 204 19.88 8.82 0.85
C TYR A 204 21.10 9.74 0.91
N PHE A 205 22.09 9.42 0.09
CA PHE A 205 23.28 10.22 -0.07
C PHE A 205 23.34 10.80 -1.47
N LEU A 206 23.68 12.09 -1.54
CA LEU A 206 23.94 12.72 -2.83
C LEU A 206 25.40 12.40 -3.26
N VAL A 207 25.53 11.89 -4.47
CA VAL A 207 26.81 11.54 -5.06
C VAL A 207 27.00 12.37 -6.33
N ASP A 208 28.24 12.87 -6.54
CA ASP A 208 28.59 13.56 -7.78
C ASP A 208 28.36 12.63 -8.99
N ALA A 209 27.51 13.02 -9.93
CA ALA A 209 27.11 12.19 -11.06
C ALA A 209 28.29 11.79 -11.96
N ALA A 210 29.24 12.72 -12.17
CA ALA A 210 30.40 12.43 -12.99
C ALA A 210 31.35 11.41 -12.33
N LYS A 211 31.42 11.41 -11.00
CA LYS A 211 32.18 10.40 -10.24
C LYS A 211 31.41 9.06 -10.21
N PHE A 212 30.09 9.09 -10.03
CA PHE A 212 29.25 7.89 -10.09
C PHE A 212 29.40 7.15 -11.41
N MET A 213 29.36 7.86 -12.53
CA MET A 213 29.51 7.27 -13.87
C MET A 213 30.88 6.59 -14.13
N LYS A 214 31.88 6.83 -13.29
CA LYS A 214 33.16 6.14 -13.31
C LYS A 214 33.19 4.87 -12.47
N ARG A 215 32.19 4.64 -11.66
CA ARG A 215 32.08 3.53 -10.72
C ARG A 215 31.15 2.45 -11.26
N LYS A 216 31.72 1.52 -12.02
CA LYS A 216 30.97 0.41 -12.61
C LYS A 216 30.28 -0.49 -11.57
N ASP A 217 30.90 -0.65 -10.40
CA ASP A 217 30.31 -1.37 -9.29
C ASP A 217 28.99 -0.72 -8.83
N LEU A 218 28.95 0.60 -8.65
CA LEU A 218 27.72 1.32 -8.28
C LEU A 218 26.66 1.25 -9.37
N ILE A 219 27.07 1.41 -10.64
CA ILE A 219 26.15 1.40 -11.79
C ILE A 219 25.47 0.02 -11.94
N TYR A 220 26.24 -1.05 -11.88
CA TYR A 220 25.72 -2.39 -12.17
C TYR A 220 25.13 -3.11 -10.97
N THR A 221 25.59 -2.82 -9.75
CA THR A 221 25.16 -3.56 -8.55
C THR A 221 24.43 -2.71 -7.52
N GLY A 222 24.40 -1.37 -7.69
CA GLY A 222 23.82 -0.44 -6.72
C GLY A 222 24.56 -0.35 -5.39
N ARG A 223 25.78 -0.94 -5.30
CA ARG A 223 26.60 -0.96 -4.08
C ARG A 223 28.08 -0.90 -4.37
N THR A 224 28.86 -0.49 -3.37
CA THR A 224 30.30 -0.58 -3.42
C THR A 224 30.75 -2.06 -3.30
N LEU A 225 31.53 -2.55 -4.26
CA LEU A 225 32.14 -3.88 -4.20
C LEU A 225 33.52 -3.86 -3.53
N PHE A 226 34.30 -2.79 -3.79
CA PHE A 226 35.62 -2.58 -3.22
C PHE A 226 35.74 -1.19 -2.64
N GLY A 227 36.35 -1.05 -1.47
CA GLY A 227 36.51 0.21 -0.77
C GLY A 227 35.58 0.35 0.44
N ALA A 228 35.40 1.56 0.89
CA ALA A 228 34.52 1.84 2.04
C ALA A 228 33.08 1.44 1.74
N MET A 229 32.46 0.77 2.69
CA MET A 229 31.03 0.47 2.63
C MET A 229 30.19 1.74 2.82
N PRO A 230 28.88 1.68 2.56
CA PRO A 230 27.99 2.82 2.82
C PRO A 230 28.14 3.32 4.25
N PRO A 231 28.03 4.63 4.47
CA PRO A 231 28.29 5.25 5.77
C PRO A 231 27.48 4.65 6.92
N LYS A 232 26.22 4.39 6.70
CA LYS A 232 25.34 3.82 7.72
C LYS A 232 25.61 2.33 7.93
N GLY A 233 26.48 1.99 8.78
CA GLY A 233 26.86 0.62 9.13
C GLY A 233 28.32 0.50 9.51
N GLN A 234 29.10 1.57 9.38
CA GLN A 234 30.51 1.56 9.68
C GLN A 234 31.00 2.68 10.56
N GLU A 235 30.51 3.89 10.33
CA GLU A 235 31.01 5.09 10.97
C GLU A 235 29.84 5.80 11.60
N LEU A 236 29.78 5.76 12.93
CA LEU A 236 28.64 6.26 13.69
C LEU A 236 28.67 7.78 13.88
N ASP A 237 29.84 8.41 13.62
CA ASP A 237 30.07 9.75 14.14
C ASP A 237 29.70 10.90 13.19
N ASP A 238 29.58 10.65 11.87
CA ASP A 238 29.56 11.75 10.90
C ASP A 238 28.26 11.91 10.10
N HIS A 239 27.25 11.08 10.32
CA HIS A 239 26.11 11.00 9.38
C HIS A 239 24.86 11.75 9.85
N TYR A 240 24.71 11.99 11.13
CA TYR A 240 23.54 12.62 11.71
C TYR A 240 23.79 14.02 12.26
N PHE A 241 25.05 14.43 12.34
CA PHE A 241 25.44 15.71 12.89
C PHE A 241 26.08 16.57 11.82
N GLY A 242 25.44 17.69 11.53
CA GLY A 242 25.94 18.65 10.58
C GLY A 242 24.82 19.37 9.86
N THR A 243 25.16 20.46 9.21
CA THR A 243 24.20 21.23 8.41
C THR A 243 24.20 20.72 6.97
N ILE A 244 23.05 20.73 6.33
CA ILE A 244 22.96 20.50 4.90
C ILE A 244 23.63 21.68 4.20
N ARG A 245 24.68 21.39 3.41
CA ARG A 245 25.40 22.42 2.67
C ARG A 245 24.50 23.04 1.61
N GLN A 246 24.58 24.34 1.41
CA GLN A 246 23.74 25.08 0.47
C GLN A 246 23.75 24.49 -0.95
N LYS A 247 24.90 24.01 -1.44
CA LYS A 247 25.02 23.32 -2.75
C LYS A 247 24.16 22.05 -2.84
N ILE A 248 23.80 21.43 -1.71
CA ILE A 248 23.02 20.19 -1.65
C ILE A 248 21.55 20.50 -1.43
N ALA A 249 21.26 21.61 -0.75
CA ALA A 249 19.90 22.03 -0.46
C ALA A 249 19.18 22.69 -1.64
N GLY A 250 19.92 23.24 -2.61
CA GLY A 250 19.39 23.86 -3.84
C GLY A 250 19.35 22.87 -5.00
#